data_1aafbf3d614e408c883c3e9eca8e5f7a
#
_entry.id   1aafbf3d614e408c883c3e9eca8e5f7a
#
_cell.length_a   1.000
_cell.length_b   1.000
_cell.length_c   1.000
_cell.angle_alpha   90.00
_cell.angle_beta   90.00
_cell.angle_gamma   90.00
#
_symmetry.space_group_name_H-M   'P 1'
#
loop_
_entity.id
_entity.type
_entity.pdbx_description
1 polymer ?
#
loop_
_entity_poly.entity_id
_entity_poly.type
_entity_poly.pdbx_seq_one_letter_code
_entity_poly.pdbx_strand_id
1 'polypeptide(L)'
;MYPSVKKVTPIDDYRLSIHFDNGENGVLDMKPYLDFGVFQKLKDRKAFDRVRVSFDTIEWESGIDLDPEFVYAKSQSTDVPHGETSEEQGTHS
;
A
#
# COMPACT_ATOMS: atom_id res chain seq x y z
N MET A 1 3.25 -11.50 -14.10
CA MET A 1 3.96 -11.69 -12.83
C MET A 1 4.25 -10.33 -12.21
N TYR A 2 4.13 -10.25 -10.90
CA TYR A 2 4.29 -8.99 -10.19
C TYR A 2 5.67 -8.91 -9.57
N PRO A 3 6.27 -7.71 -9.50
CA PRO A 3 7.55 -7.60 -8.81
C PRO A 3 7.38 -7.85 -7.32
N SER A 4 8.43 -8.31 -6.69
CA SER A 4 8.42 -8.58 -5.26
C SER A 4 8.71 -7.31 -4.48
N VAL A 5 8.15 -7.21 -3.28
CA VAL A 5 8.44 -6.09 -2.40
C VAL A 5 9.85 -6.24 -1.86
N LYS A 6 10.63 -5.18 -2.01
CA LYS A 6 12.00 -5.15 -1.51
C LYS A 6 12.09 -4.43 -0.18
N LYS A 7 11.28 -3.38 -0.01
CA LYS A 7 11.31 -2.57 1.20
C LYS A 7 9.92 -1.97 1.45
N VAL A 8 9.54 -1.88 2.71
CA VAL A 8 8.30 -1.22 3.10
C VAL A 8 8.58 -0.29 4.27
N THR A 9 8.01 0.91 4.22
CA THR A 9 8.18 1.91 5.28
C THR A 9 6.83 2.53 5.59
N PRO A 10 6.37 2.45 6.85
CA PRO A 10 5.13 3.13 7.20
C PRO A 10 5.34 4.63 7.21
N ILE A 11 4.37 5.36 6.69
CA ILE A 11 4.40 6.82 6.65
C ILE A 11 3.08 7.36 7.20
N ASP A 12 2.90 8.68 7.16
CA ASP A 12 1.74 9.33 7.76
C ASP A 12 0.42 8.84 7.15
N ASP A 13 -0.65 8.99 7.90
CA ASP A 13 -2.02 8.72 7.44
C ASP A 13 -2.24 7.27 7.05
N TYR A 14 -1.59 6.34 7.76
CA TYR A 14 -1.78 4.90 7.51
C TYR A 14 -1.46 4.53 6.07
N ARG A 15 -0.38 5.11 5.55
CA ARG A 15 0.12 4.77 4.22
C ARG A 15 1.45 4.06 4.35
N LEU A 16 1.77 3.28 3.32
CA LEU A 16 3.02 2.54 3.27
C LEU A 16 3.76 2.92 2.00
N SER A 17 5.03 3.29 2.15
CA SER A 17 5.92 3.47 1.01
C SER A 17 6.49 2.12 0.65
N ILE A 18 6.35 1.71 -0.60
CA ILE A 18 6.72 0.38 -1.05
C ILE A 18 7.75 0.50 -2.16
N HIS A 19 8.85 -0.23 -2.02
CA HIS A 19 9.88 -0.34 -3.06
C HIS A 19 9.90 -1.77 -3.56
N PHE A 20 9.84 -1.94 -4.87
CA PHE A 20 9.82 -3.26 -5.50
C PHE A 20 11.21 -3.61 -6.04
N ASP A 21 11.45 -4.90 -6.24
CA ASP A 21 12.76 -5.39 -6.66
C ASP A 21 13.11 -5.02 -8.10
N ASN A 22 12.14 -4.58 -8.89
CA ASN A 22 12.38 -4.11 -10.25
C ASN A 22 12.65 -2.60 -10.32
N GLY A 23 12.78 -1.94 -9.18
CA GLY A 23 13.06 -0.51 -9.12
C GLY A 23 11.83 0.38 -9.07
N GLU A 24 10.65 -0.19 -9.19
CA GLU A 24 9.42 0.60 -9.08
C GLU A 24 9.12 0.95 -7.62
N ASN A 25 8.44 2.05 -7.43
CA ASN A 25 8.03 2.51 -6.11
C ASN A 25 6.54 2.86 -6.13
N GLY A 26 5.91 2.76 -4.98
CA GLY A 26 4.52 3.14 -4.88
C GLY A 26 4.15 3.48 -3.45
N VAL A 27 2.94 4.02 -3.28
CA VAL A 27 2.39 4.30 -1.96
C VAL A 27 1.06 3.57 -1.85
N LEU A 28 0.94 2.77 -0.82
CA LEU A 28 -0.27 2.01 -0.54
C LEU A 28 -1.01 2.69 0.59
N ASP A 29 -2.22 3.17 0.30
CA ASP A 29 -3.07 3.80 1.31
C ASP A 29 -3.94 2.74 1.96
N MET A 30 -3.73 2.50 3.25
CA MET A 30 -4.48 1.47 3.97
C MET A 30 -5.75 2.00 4.60
N LYS A 31 -5.98 3.32 4.59
CA LYS A 31 -7.16 3.88 5.25
C LYS A 31 -8.49 3.24 4.81
N PRO A 32 -8.71 2.99 3.52
CA PRO A 32 -10.00 2.41 3.12
C PRO A 32 -10.27 1.02 3.68
N TYR A 33 -9.24 0.34 4.15
CA TYR A 33 -9.35 -1.06 4.59
C TYR A 33 -9.39 -1.22 6.10
N LEU A 34 -9.07 -0.16 6.85
CA LEU A 34 -8.88 -0.27 8.30
C LEU A 34 -10.14 -0.59 9.07
N ASP A 35 -11.31 -0.39 8.48
CA ASP A 35 -12.56 -0.67 9.16
C ASP A 35 -13.05 -2.11 8.96
N PHE A 36 -12.33 -2.91 8.21
CA PHE A 36 -12.79 -4.23 7.82
C PHE A 36 -11.97 -5.34 8.46
N GLY A 37 -12.68 -6.29 9.08
CA GLY A 37 -12.09 -7.54 9.55
C GLY A 37 -10.87 -7.35 10.42
N VAL A 38 -9.85 -8.16 10.15
CA VAL A 38 -8.61 -8.14 10.93
C VAL A 38 -7.83 -6.84 10.79
N PHE A 39 -8.09 -6.09 9.72
CA PHE A 39 -7.37 -4.83 9.50
C PHE A 39 -7.69 -3.78 10.55
N GLN A 40 -8.79 -3.95 11.30
CA GLN A 40 -9.11 -3.02 12.39
C GLN A 40 -8.00 -2.95 13.43
N LYS A 41 -7.23 -4.02 13.58
CA LYS A 41 -6.09 -4.04 14.50
C LYS A 41 -5.03 -3.03 14.13
N LEU A 42 -4.98 -2.64 12.85
CA LEU A 42 -3.96 -1.71 12.35
C LEU A 42 -4.32 -0.26 12.59
N LYS A 43 -5.50 0.01 13.14
CA LYS A 43 -5.85 1.36 13.58
C LYS A 43 -4.95 1.82 14.72
N ASP A 44 -4.43 0.89 15.49
CA ASP A 44 -3.40 1.18 16.48
C ASP A 44 -2.11 1.48 15.72
N ARG A 45 -1.64 2.71 15.81
CA ARG A 45 -0.47 3.14 15.04
C ARG A 45 0.75 2.29 15.35
N LYS A 46 0.91 1.86 16.59
CA LYS A 46 2.04 1.01 16.95
C LYS A 46 1.99 -0.32 16.20
N ALA A 47 0.80 -0.90 16.08
CA ALA A 47 0.63 -2.14 15.33
C ALA A 47 0.88 -1.91 13.85
N PHE A 48 0.39 -0.80 13.31
CA PHE A 48 0.58 -0.45 11.91
C PHE A 48 2.06 -0.30 11.55
N ASP A 49 2.84 0.29 12.45
CA ASP A 49 4.24 0.55 12.19
C ASP A 49 5.11 -0.71 12.21
N ARG A 50 4.57 -1.83 12.67
CA ARG A 50 5.31 -3.09 12.74
C ARG A 50 5.12 -3.94 11.51
N VAL A 51 5.15 -3.30 10.37
CA VAL A 51 5.07 -3.95 9.06
C VAL A 51 6.48 -4.32 8.61
N ARG A 52 6.57 -5.43 7.88
CA ARG A 52 7.87 -5.90 7.35
C ARG A 52 7.65 -6.59 6.02
N VAL A 53 8.74 -6.71 5.27
CA VAL A 53 8.74 -7.51 4.05
C VAL A 53 8.72 -8.99 4.45
N SER A 54 7.87 -9.75 3.78
CA SER A 54 7.78 -11.20 4.01
C SER A 54 7.68 -11.87 2.64
N PHE A 55 8.70 -12.60 2.26
CA PHE A 55 8.80 -13.23 0.95
C PHE A 55 8.67 -12.16 -0.14
N ASP A 56 7.63 -12.20 -0.96
CA ASP A 56 7.43 -11.25 -2.04
C ASP A 56 6.38 -10.18 -1.72
N THR A 57 5.91 -10.14 -0.49
CA THR A 57 4.86 -9.21 -0.07
C THR A 57 5.19 -8.60 1.28
N ILE A 58 4.18 -8.12 2.00
CA ILE A 58 4.35 -7.51 3.31
C ILE A 58 3.47 -8.22 4.33
N GLU A 59 3.90 -8.15 5.58
CA GLU A 59 3.20 -8.77 6.69
C GLU A 59 3.38 -7.91 7.93
N TRP A 60 2.36 -7.83 8.77
CA TRP A 60 2.47 -7.15 10.06
C TRP A 60 2.79 -8.17 11.15
N GLU A 61 3.46 -7.69 12.18
CA GLU A 61 3.85 -8.55 13.30
C GLU A 61 2.65 -9.27 13.90
N SER A 62 1.48 -8.68 13.81
CA SER A 62 0.25 -9.28 14.32
C SER A 62 -0.23 -10.48 13.51
N GLY A 63 0.43 -10.79 12.40
CA GLY A 63 0.06 -11.94 11.57
C GLY A 63 -0.78 -11.60 10.36
N ILE A 64 -1.10 -10.33 10.17
CA ILE A 64 -1.86 -9.89 9.00
C ILE A 64 -0.91 -9.77 7.83
N ASP A 65 -1.31 -10.29 6.66
CA ASP A 65 -0.50 -10.17 5.45
C ASP A 65 -1.38 -9.75 4.28
N LEU A 66 -0.73 -9.36 3.20
CA LEU A 66 -1.43 -8.93 1.98
C LEU A 66 -0.95 -9.77 0.81
N ASP A 67 -1.84 -9.95 -0.15
CA ASP A 67 -1.52 -10.63 -1.40
C ASP A 67 -0.57 -9.74 -2.21
N PRO A 68 0.51 -10.29 -2.80
CA PRO A 68 1.44 -9.48 -3.60
C PRO A 68 0.78 -8.73 -4.74
N GLU A 69 -0.20 -9.35 -5.38
CA GLU A 69 -0.94 -8.70 -6.46
C GLU A 69 -1.67 -7.47 -5.95
N PHE A 70 -2.30 -7.60 -4.79
CA PHE A 70 -3.02 -6.50 -4.15
C PHE A 70 -2.06 -5.35 -3.85
N VAL A 71 -0.91 -5.67 -3.26
CA VAL A 71 0.08 -4.65 -2.90
C VAL A 71 0.54 -3.89 -4.13
N TYR A 72 0.88 -4.61 -5.19
CA TYR A 72 1.36 -3.96 -6.41
C TYR A 72 0.28 -3.11 -7.05
N ALA A 73 -0.92 -3.66 -7.23
CA ALA A 73 -1.99 -2.97 -7.91
C ALA A 73 -2.42 -1.70 -7.16
N LYS A 74 -2.56 -1.80 -5.84
CA LYS A 74 -3.06 -0.68 -5.06
C LYS A 74 -2.00 0.39 -4.84
N SER A 75 -0.73 0.02 -4.80
CA SER A 75 0.32 1.01 -4.67
C SER A 75 0.52 1.79 -5.97
N GLN A 76 0.24 1.17 -7.11
CA GLN A 76 0.36 1.85 -8.40
C GLN A 76 -0.76 2.85 -8.62
N SER A 77 -1.92 2.63 -8.03
CA SER A 77 -3.07 3.50 -8.25
C SER A 77 -2.87 4.91 -7.71
N THR A 78 -1.84 5.15 -6.92
CA THR A 78 -1.57 6.47 -6.36
C THR A 78 -0.90 7.41 -7.36
N ASP A 79 -0.52 6.90 -8.53
CA ASP A 79 0.15 7.71 -9.54
C ASP A 79 -0.80 8.57 -10.35
N VAL A 80 -2.07 8.40 -10.20
CA VAL A 80 -3.05 9.11 -11.02
C VAL A 80 -3.17 10.53 -10.53
N PRO A 81 -2.94 11.42 -11.33
CA PRO A 81 -3.06 12.81 -10.92
C PRO A 81 -4.18 13.54 -11.62
N HIS A 82 -4.40 12.35 -11.94
CA HIS A 82 -4.94 12.53 -12.21
C HIS A 82 -5.17 12.99 -12.62
N GLY A 83 -5.53 12.91 -12.76
CA GLY A 83 -5.67 13.14 -13.18
C GLY A 83 -6.09 13.27 -13.60
N GLU A 84 -6.25 13.17 -13.66
CA GLU A 84 -6.39 13.01 -13.99
C GLU A 84 -6.79 13.15 -14.26
N THR A 85 -7.08 13.35 -14.38
CA THR A 85 -7.25 13.21 -14.52
C THR A 85 -7.82 13.46 -14.71
N SER A 86 -8.16 13.70 -14.94
CA SER A 86 -8.38 13.65 -15.01
C SER A 86 -9.11 13.97 -15.23
N GLU A 87 -9.36 14.21 -15.36
CA GLU A 87 -9.67 14.18 -15.47
C GLU A 87 -10.16 14.51 -15.63
N GLU A 88 -10.54 14.84 -15.75
CA GLU A 88 -10.66 14.84 -15.84
C GLU A 88 -10.94 15.15 -15.94
N GLN A 89 -11.36 15.59 -16.05
CA GLN A 89 -11.27 15.69 -16.12
C GLN A 89 -11.34 15.92 -16.30
N GLY A 90 -11.69 16.65 -16.61
CA GLY A 90 -11.36 16.69 -16.82
C GLY A 90 -11.55 16.95 -16.91
N THR A 91 -11.67 17.17 -16.97
CA THR A 91 -11.34 17.07 -16.97
C THR A 91 -11.36 17.20 -16.96
N HIS A 92 -11.56 17.56 -16.95
CA HIS A 92 -11.21 17.45 -16.93
C HIS A 92 -11.07 17.42 -16.95
N SER A 93 -11.12 17.69 -17.29
CA SER A 93 -10.48 17.46 -17.27
C SER A 93 -10.53 17.28 -17.29
#